data_5a61f17671c57819767aa6728e659bad
#
_entry.id   5a61f17671c57819767aa6728e659bad
#
_cell.length_a   1.000
_cell.length_b   1.000
_cell.length_c   1.000
_cell.angle_alpha   90.00
_cell.angle_beta   90.00
_cell.angle_gamma   90.00
#
_symmetry.space_group_name_H-M   'P 1'
#
loop_
_entity.id
_entity.type
_entity.pdbx_description
1 polymer ?
#
loop_
_entity_poly.entity_id
_entity_poly.type
_entity_poly.pdbx_seq_one_letter_code
_entity_poly.pdbx_strand_id
1 'polypeptide(L)'
;LVAGQKLIPVNTAGCYVPGGRYAHAASAIMSVCTARVAGVPNIVATSPAHKEAGVNPAILYAMQLCGAHTVLALGGVQAIAALAYGLYAKAPADIIVGPGNRFVAEAKRTLFGSIGIDVVAGPTESAIIADESADAEIVAADLAGQAEHGPDSPVWLYTTSRALGEQVIAIMPRVIAALPEPARSSATAAWRDYGEVVFAPTREEICEISDRYAPEHLQVMASDLDWWLQRLTNYGSLFLGEETTVAYGDKCAGPNHILPTRGAARYSGGLSVGK
;
A
#
# COMPACT_ATOMS: atom_id res chain seq x y z
N LEU A 1 4.90 12.62 -42.84
CA LEU A 1 4.84 11.44 -41.96
C LEU A 1 3.94 11.79 -40.79
N VAL A 2 2.87 11.03 -40.59
CA VAL A 2 1.98 11.19 -39.41
C VAL A 2 2.27 10.01 -38.47
N ALA A 3 2.62 10.27 -37.22
CA ALA A 3 2.84 9.28 -36.18
C ALA A 3 1.95 9.59 -34.98
N GLY A 4 1.47 8.56 -34.29
CA GLY A 4 0.60 8.72 -33.13
C GLY A 4 0.60 7.49 -32.22
N GLN A 5 -0.05 7.61 -31.07
CA GLN A 5 -0.23 6.56 -30.09
C GLN A 5 -1.72 6.30 -29.86
N LYS A 6 -2.12 5.03 -29.76
CA LYS A 6 -3.46 4.62 -29.40
C LYS A 6 -3.42 3.82 -28.11
N LEU A 7 -4.16 4.25 -27.10
CA LEU A 7 -4.38 3.48 -25.87
C LEU A 7 -5.49 2.45 -26.10
N ILE A 8 -5.21 1.20 -25.75
CA ILE A 8 -6.15 0.08 -25.89
C ILE A 8 -6.24 -0.60 -24.53
N PRO A 9 -7.44 -0.71 -23.93
CA PRO A 9 -7.60 -1.42 -22.67
C PRO A 9 -7.31 -2.92 -22.86
N VAL A 10 -6.87 -3.57 -21.79
CA VAL A 10 -6.80 -5.03 -21.72
C VAL A 10 -8.20 -5.65 -21.78
N ASN A 11 -8.33 -6.91 -22.15
CA ASN A 11 -9.65 -7.56 -22.27
C ASN A 11 -10.20 -8.00 -20.92
N THR A 12 -9.34 -8.48 -20.02
CA THR A 12 -9.74 -8.97 -18.68
C THR A 12 -8.79 -8.44 -17.61
N ALA A 13 -9.34 -7.78 -16.60
CA ALA A 13 -8.64 -7.42 -15.39
C ALA A 13 -9.09 -8.30 -14.22
N GLY A 14 -8.12 -8.91 -13.54
CA GLY A 14 -8.31 -9.63 -12.29
C GLY A 14 -8.01 -8.72 -11.09
N CYS A 15 -9.03 -8.37 -10.31
CA CYS A 15 -8.91 -7.46 -9.17
C CYS A 15 -8.87 -8.26 -7.86
N TYR A 16 -7.71 -8.38 -7.24
CA TYR A 16 -7.57 -8.99 -5.92
C TYR A 16 -7.86 -7.97 -4.81
N VAL A 17 -8.80 -8.30 -3.94
CA VAL A 17 -9.18 -7.45 -2.81
C VAL A 17 -8.94 -8.21 -1.50
N PRO A 18 -8.06 -7.74 -0.62
CA PRO A 18 -7.86 -8.36 0.70
C PRO A 18 -9.15 -8.28 1.54
N GLY A 19 -9.40 -9.27 2.38
CA GLY A 19 -10.63 -9.31 3.18
C GLY A 19 -10.56 -10.19 4.43
N GLY A 20 -9.36 -10.70 4.73
CA GLY A 20 -9.20 -11.69 5.80
C GLY A 20 -9.25 -11.13 7.22
N ARG A 21 -8.75 -9.92 7.45
CA ARG A 21 -8.70 -9.26 8.78
C ARG A 21 -9.68 -8.10 8.87
N TYR A 22 -9.75 -7.27 7.85
CA TYR A 22 -10.57 -6.06 7.78
C TYR A 22 -11.37 -6.03 6.48
N ALA A 23 -12.42 -5.22 6.44
CA ALA A 23 -13.18 -4.95 5.22
C ALA A 23 -12.45 -3.91 4.36
N HIS A 24 -11.56 -4.36 3.46
CA HIS A 24 -10.79 -3.49 2.56
C HIS A 24 -11.63 -2.97 1.39
N ALA A 25 -12.73 -2.24 1.68
CA ALA A 25 -13.60 -1.65 0.66
C ALA A 25 -12.85 -0.67 -0.26
N ALA A 26 -11.90 0.08 0.30
CA ALA A 26 -11.05 0.99 -0.48
C ALA A 26 -10.25 0.26 -1.57
N SER A 27 -9.67 -0.91 -1.27
CA SER A 27 -8.96 -1.73 -2.26
C SER A 27 -9.88 -2.21 -3.39
N ALA A 28 -11.15 -2.52 -3.09
CA ALA A 28 -12.14 -2.85 -4.11
C ALA A 28 -12.42 -1.64 -5.02
N ILE A 29 -12.61 -0.46 -4.44
CA ILE A 29 -12.83 0.77 -5.21
C ILE A 29 -11.63 1.05 -6.11
N MET A 30 -10.41 1.06 -5.56
CA MET A 30 -9.20 1.39 -6.32
C MET A 30 -8.90 0.44 -7.45
N SER A 31 -9.07 -0.86 -7.26
CA SER A 31 -8.78 -1.83 -8.30
C SER A 31 -9.89 -1.91 -9.36
N VAL A 32 -11.13 -2.09 -8.95
CA VAL A 32 -12.27 -2.30 -9.85
C VAL A 32 -12.64 -1.01 -10.59
N CYS A 33 -12.67 0.14 -9.89
CA CYS A 33 -13.01 1.41 -10.53
C CYS A 33 -11.93 1.83 -11.53
N THR A 34 -10.65 1.62 -11.22
CA THR A 34 -9.54 1.90 -12.15
C THR A 34 -9.67 1.05 -13.43
N ALA A 35 -9.95 -0.25 -13.30
CA ALA A 35 -10.18 -1.13 -14.45
C ALA A 35 -11.39 -0.67 -15.29
N ARG A 36 -12.49 -0.27 -14.62
CA ARG A 36 -13.68 0.26 -15.31
C ARG A 36 -13.39 1.55 -16.06
N VAL A 37 -12.69 2.50 -15.44
CA VAL A 37 -12.34 3.79 -16.05
C VAL A 37 -11.36 3.59 -17.21
N ALA A 38 -10.46 2.60 -17.12
CA ALA A 38 -9.60 2.19 -18.22
C ALA A 38 -10.36 1.59 -19.40
N GLY A 39 -11.66 1.29 -19.26
CA GLY A 39 -12.49 0.70 -20.31
C GLY A 39 -12.35 -0.81 -20.47
N VAL A 40 -11.89 -1.51 -19.43
CA VAL A 40 -11.74 -2.97 -19.45
C VAL A 40 -13.11 -3.65 -19.56
N PRO A 41 -13.36 -4.47 -20.61
CA PRO A 41 -14.68 -5.05 -20.85
C PRO A 41 -15.04 -6.22 -19.92
N ASN A 42 -14.07 -6.88 -19.31
CA ASN A 42 -14.30 -7.97 -18.35
C ASN A 42 -13.49 -7.76 -17.07
N ILE A 43 -14.19 -7.50 -15.95
CA ILE A 43 -13.58 -7.24 -14.67
C ILE A 43 -13.98 -8.36 -13.70
N VAL A 44 -13.01 -9.16 -13.29
CA VAL A 44 -13.19 -10.27 -12.33
C VAL A 44 -12.56 -9.88 -11.01
N ALA A 45 -13.38 -9.70 -9.98
CA ALA A 45 -12.89 -9.38 -8.65
C ALA A 45 -12.84 -10.64 -7.77
N THR A 46 -11.92 -10.67 -6.80
CA THR A 46 -11.82 -11.78 -5.85
C THR A 46 -11.51 -11.25 -4.46
N SER A 47 -12.11 -11.88 -3.45
CA SER A 47 -11.79 -11.62 -2.04
C SER A 47 -11.97 -12.89 -1.23
N PRO A 48 -11.18 -13.09 -0.15
CA PRO A 48 -11.34 -14.23 0.73
C PRO A 48 -12.76 -14.33 1.29
N ALA A 49 -13.31 -15.55 1.32
CA ALA A 49 -14.56 -15.82 2.03
C ALA A 49 -14.33 -15.75 3.54
N HIS A 50 -15.25 -15.11 4.25
CA HIS A 50 -15.27 -15.09 5.71
C HIS A 50 -16.17 -16.21 6.22
N LYS A 51 -15.62 -17.38 6.46
CA LYS A 51 -16.33 -18.61 6.86
C LYS A 51 -17.50 -18.91 5.89
N GLU A 52 -18.65 -19.29 6.43
CA GLU A 52 -19.85 -19.60 5.65
C GLU A 52 -20.57 -18.36 5.08
N ALA A 53 -20.20 -17.15 5.56
CA ALA A 53 -20.84 -15.90 5.15
C ALA A 53 -20.40 -15.39 3.75
N GLY A 54 -19.38 -16.01 3.13
CA GLY A 54 -18.86 -15.56 1.85
C GLY A 54 -17.99 -14.31 1.95
N VAL A 55 -17.93 -13.52 0.90
CA VAL A 55 -17.20 -12.25 0.87
C VAL A 55 -17.86 -11.23 1.81
N ASN A 56 -17.03 -10.44 2.51
CA ASN A 56 -17.53 -9.38 3.38
C ASN A 56 -18.52 -8.47 2.62
N PRO A 57 -19.73 -8.20 3.19
CA PRO A 57 -20.78 -7.44 2.48
C PRO A 57 -20.35 -6.04 2.03
N ALA A 58 -19.51 -5.34 2.80
CA ALA A 58 -19.01 -4.01 2.41
C ALA A 58 -18.08 -4.09 1.19
N ILE A 59 -17.21 -5.12 1.16
CA ILE A 59 -16.33 -5.37 0.00
C ILE A 59 -17.16 -5.74 -1.23
N LEU A 60 -18.12 -6.64 -1.06
CA LEU A 60 -19.01 -7.09 -2.14
C LEU A 60 -19.81 -5.92 -2.72
N TYR A 61 -20.36 -5.07 -1.86
CA TYR A 61 -21.08 -3.87 -2.28
C TYR A 61 -20.18 -2.90 -3.05
N ALA A 62 -18.96 -2.67 -2.57
CA ALA A 62 -17.98 -1.81 -3.25
C ALA A 62 -17.60 -2.38 -4.63
N MET A 63 -17.35 -3.68 -4.74
CA MET A 63 -17.08 -4.35 -6.02
C MET A 63 -18.22 -4.17 -7.01
N GLN A 64 -19.45 -4.38 -6.55
CA GLN A 64 -20.66 -4.20 -7.37
C GLN A 64 -20.83 -2.75 -7.83
N LEU A 65 -20.71 -1.81 -6.92
CA LEU A 65 -20.84 -0.37 -7.20
C LEU A 65 -19.80 0.10 -8.24
N CYS A 66 -18.57 -0.40 -8.12
CA CYS A 66 -17.49 -0.08 -9.04
C CYS A 66 -17.59 -0.80 -10.40
N GLY A 67 -18.44 -1.80 -10.53
CA GLY A 67 -18.73 -2.47 -11.79
C GLY A 67 -17.96 -3.77 -12.05
N ALA A 68 -17.66 -4.55 -11.01
CA ALA A 68 -17.16 -5.91 -11.19
C ALA A 68 -18.23 -6.78 -11.87
N HIS A 69 -17.84 -7.52 -12.92
CA HIS A 69 -18.74 -8.39 -13.67
C HIS A 69 -18.89 -9.77 -13.00
N THR A 70 -17.84 -10.23 -12.39
CA THR A 70 -17.78 -11.52 -11.66
C THR A 70 -17.04 -11.33 -10.35
N VAL A 71 -17.57 -11.93 -9.27
CA VAL A 71 -16.92 -11.94 -7.96
C VAL A 71 -16.67 -13.39 -7.55
N LEU A 72 -15.41 -13.71 -7.26
CA LEU A 72 -14.99 -15.01 -6.75
C LEU A 72 -14.73 -14.91 -5.24
N ALA A 73 -15.38 -15.78 -4.47
CA ALA A 73 -15.17 -15.90 -3.02
C ALA A 73 -13.91 -16.73 -2.74
N LEU A 74 -12.76 -16.25 -3.20
CA LEU A 74 -11.45 -16.89 -3.10
C LEU A 74 -10.41 -15.88 -2.60
N GLY A 75 -9.43 -16.36 -1.83
CA GLY A 75 -8.31 -15.56 -1.34
C GLY A 75 -6.96 -16.25 -1.53
N GLY A 76 -5.88 -15.54 -1.19
CA GLY A 76 -4.53 -16.09 -1.22
C GLY A 76 -4.03 -16.45 -2.63
N VAL A 77 -3.06 -17.33 -2.69
CA VAL A 77 -2.41 -17.77 -3.94
C VAL A 77 -3.43 -18.44 -4.88
N GLN A 78 -4.42 -19.15 -4.33
CA GLN A 78 -5.46 -19.82 -5.10
C GLN A 78 -6.31 -18.83 -5.91
N ALA A 79 -6.59 -17.66 -5.35
CA ALA A 79 -7.31 -16.60 -6.05
C ALA A 79 -6.47 -16.04 -7.21
N ILE A 80 -5.19 -15.83 -7.00
CA ILE A 80 -4.26 -15.38 -8.06
C ILE A 80 -4.20 -16.42 -9.20
N ALA A 81 -4.08 -17.69 -8.87
CA ALA A 81 -4.12 -18.77 -9.86
C ALA A 81 -5.46 -18.83 -10.59
N ALA A 82 -6.58 -18.69 -9.88
CA ALA A 82 -7.90 -18.69 -10.50
C ALA A 82 -8.07 -17.55 -11.51
N LEU A 83 -7.60 -16.34 -11.18
CA LEU A 83 -7.59 -15.21 -12.10
C LEU A 83 -6.67 -15.46 -13.30
N ALA A 84 -5.46 -15.96 -13.04
CA ALA A 84 -4.43 -16.19 -14.05
C ALA A 84 -4.85 -17.22 -15.11
N TYR A 85 -5.53 -18.27 -14.69
CA TYR A 85 -5.93 -19.37 -15.58
C TYR A 85 -7.40 -19.32 -15.99
N GLY A 86 -8.14 -18.28 -15.59
CA GLY A 86 -9.56 -18.11 -15.93
C GLY A 86 -10.48 -19.13 -15.26
N LEU A 87 -10.07 -19.71 -14.13
CA LEU A 87 -10.89 -20.66 -13.39
C LEU A 87 -12.11 -19.95 -12.80
N TYR A 88 -13.29 -20.50 -13.04
CA TYR A 88 -14.56 -19.93 -12.58
C TYR A 88 -14.89 -18.54 -13.16
N ALA A 89 -14.17 -18.10 -14.20
CA ALA A 89 -14.36 -16.83 -14.90
C ALA A 89 -14.53 -17.08 -16.42
N LYS A 90 -14.95 -16.05 -17.15
CA LYS A 90 -15.15 -16.17 -18.60
C LYS A 90 -13.85 -16.35 -19.39
N ALA A 91 -12.75 -15.79 -18.87
CA ALA A 91 -11.43 -15.80 -19.50
C ALA A 91 -10.33 -15.60 -18.47
N PRO A 92 -9.08 -16.02 -18.76
CA PRO A 92 -7.90 -15.62 -18.01
C PRO A 92 -7.76 -14.10 -17.93
N ALA A 93 -7.19 -13.60 -16.83
CA ALA A 93 -6.85 -12.21 -16.71
C ALA A 93 -5.62 -11.86 -17.55
N ASP A 94 -5.66 -10.75 -18.26
CA ASP A 94 -4.49 -10.17 -18.94
C ASP A 94 -3.59 -9.44 -17.95
N ILE A 95 -4.21 -8.86 -16.90
CA ILE A 95 -3.52 -8.18 -15.79
C ILE A 95 -4.18 -8.54 -14.47
N ILE A 96 -3.38 -8.71 -13.41
CA ILE A 96 -3.85 -8.90 -12.04
C ILE A 96 -3.42 -7.70 -11.22
N VAL A 97 -4.40 -7.02 -10.60
CA VAL A 97 -4.20 -5.81 -9.80
C VAL A 97 -4.71 -6.00 -8.38
N GLY A 98 -4.19 -5.22 -7.46
CA GLY A 98 -4.60 -5.19 -6.06
C GLY A 98 -3.49 -5.58 -5.08
N PRO A 99 -3.55 -5.05 -3.85
CA PRO A 99 -2.58 -5.34 -2.79
C PRO A 99 -2.89 -6.69 -2.14
N GLY A 100 -1.91 -7.28 -1.47
CA GLY A 100 -2.10 -8.52 -0.75
C GLY A 100 -0.97 -8.82 0.22
N ASN A 101 -1.11 -9.92 0.97
CA ASN A 101 -0.02 -10.39 1.82
C ASN A 101 1.19 -10.85 0.99
N ARG A 102 2.30 -11.14 1.67
CA ARG A 102 3.56 -11.58 1.02
C ARG A 102 3.40 -12.76 0.05
N PHE A 103 2.46 -13.67 0.30
CA PHE A 103 2.22 -14.83 -0.57
C PHE A 103 1.47 -14.43 -1.85
N VAL A 104 0.51 -13.52 -1.75
CA VAL A 104 -0.22 -12.94 -2.89
C VAL A 104 0.74 -12.13 -3.75
N ALA A 105 1.56 -11.28 -3.15
CA ALA A 105 2.57 -10.49 -3.85
C ALA A 105 3.57 -11.40 -4.59
N GLU A 106 4.02 -12.49 -3.95
CA GLU A 106 4.93 -13.45 -4.56
C GLU A 106 4.27 -14.25 -5.70
N ALA A 107 3.00 -14.62 -5.57
CA ALA A 107 2.25 -15.26 -6.64
C ALA A 107 2.12 -14.34 -7.88
N LYS A 108 1.81 -13.05 -7.67
CA LYS A 108 1.80 -12.06 -8.75
C LYS A 108 3.18 -11.93 -9.41
N ARG A 109 4.24 -11.81 -8.61
CA ARG A 109 5.62 -11.72 -9.11
C ARG A 109 6.02 -12.93 -9.95
N THR A 110 5.63 -14.14 -9.53
CA THR A 110 5.92 -15.40 -10.25
C THR A 110 5.24 -15.46 -11.60
N LEU A 111 4.06 -14.87 -11.75
CA LEU A 111 3.27 -14.87 -12.99
C LEU A 111 3.60 -13.69 -13.90
N PHE A 112 4.30 -12.69 -13.41
CA PHE A 112 4.68 -11.51 -14.19
C PHE A 112 5.49 -11.91 -15.43
N GLY A 113 5.11 -11.32 -16.56
CA GLY A 113 5.66 -11.67 -17.87
C GLY A 113 4.71 -12.57 -18.69
N SER A 114 4.08 -13.56 -18.06
CA SER A 114 2.97 -14.29 -18.66
C SER A 114 1.65 -13.53 -18.53
N ILE A 115 1.49 -12.79 -17.45
CA ILE A 115 0.34 -11.95 -17.15
C ILE A 115 0.89 -10.60 -16.65
N GLY A 116 0.22 -9.50 -16.99
CA GLY A 116 0.54 -8.20 -16.42
C GLY A 116 0.22 -8.15 -14.92
N ILE A 117 0.97 -7.34 -14.18
CA ILE A 117 0.62 -6.98 -12.81
C ILE A 117 0.68 -5.45 -12.66
N ASP A 118 -0.06 -4.91 -11.70
CA ASP A 118 0.03 -3.50 -11.34
C ASP A 118 1.42 -3.17 -10.75
N VAL A 119 1.65 -3.66 -9.53
CA VAL A 119 2.88 -3.48 -8.75
C VAL A 119 3.11 -4.68 -7.84
N VAL A 120 4.31 -4.79 -7.29
CA VAL A 120 4.56 -5.67 -6.16
C VAL A 120 4.10 -4.93 -4.90
N ALA A 121 2.86 -5.16 -4.50
CA ALA A 121 2.23 -4.59 -3.30
C ALA A 121 2.08 -5.68 -2.24
N GLY A 122 3.09 -5.82 -1.40
CA GLY A 122 3.17 -6.75 -0.27
C GLY A 122 2.73 -6.11 1.04
N PRO A 123 3.30 -6.52 2.19
CA PRO A 123 3.08 -5.87 3.47
C PRO A 123 3.40 -4.37 3.39
N THR A 124 2.53 -3.55 4.00
CA THR A 124 2.67 -2.09 4.00
C THR A 124 3.99 -1.65 4.62
N GLU A 125 4.66 -0.73 3.97
CA GLU A 125 5.91 -0.10 4.39
C GLU A 125 5.66 1.39 4.61
N SER A 126 6.01 1.91 5.79
CA SER A 126 5.86 3.34 6.08
C SER A 126 7.11 3.92 6.69
N ALA A 127 7.54 5.04 6.16
CA ALA A 127 8.66 5.80 6.69
C ALA A 127 8.23 7.23 7.04
N ILE A 128 8.80 7.75 8.13
CA ILE A 128 8.69 9.16 8.51
C ILE A 128 10.08 9.77 8.52
N ILE A 129 10.24 10.90 7.84
CA ILE A 129 11.39 11.79 8.02
C ILE A 129 10.97 12.88 9.00
N ALA A 130 11.76 13.10 10.06
CA ALA A 130 11.44 14.12 11.06
C ALA A 130 12.71 14.82 11.56
N ASP A 131 12.61 16.14 11.80
CA ASP A 131 13.64 16.92 12.47
C ASP A 131 13.18 17.36 13.87
N GLU A 132 13.94 18.23 14.52
CA GLU A 132 13.64 18.73 15.86
C GLU A 132 12.35 19.57 15.98
N SER A 133 11.76 19.98 14.84
CA SER A 133 10.50 20.71 14.83
C SER A 133 9.27 19.81 14.95
N ALA A 134 9.43 18.51 14.74
CA ALA A 134 8.33 17.55 14.77
C ALA A 134 7.88 17.22 16.19
N ASP A 135 6.58 16.94 16.35
CA ASP A 135 6.02 16.42 17.60
C ASP A 135 6.22 14.90 17.68
N ALA A 136 7.00 14.46 18.67
CA ALA A 136 7.30 13.04 18.87
C ALA A 136 6.04 12.16 19.12
N GLU A 137 4.97 12.73 19.71
CA GLU A 137 3.68 12.03 19.91
C GLU A 137 2.98 11.78 18.58
N ILE A 138 2.98 12.75 17.67
CA ILE A 138 2.39 12.63 16.35
C ILE A 138 3.19 11.61 15.53
N VAL A 139 4.52 11.72 15.51
CA VAL A 139 5.40 10.75 14.84
C VAL A 139 5.12 9.31 15.32
N ALA A 140 5.07 9.11 16.65
CA ALA A 140 4.81 7.78 17.22
C ALA A 140 3.40 7.27 16.87
N ALA A 141 2.39 8.15 16.89
CA ALA A 141 1.01 7.80 16.55
C ALA A 141 0.90 7.34 15.08
N ASP A 142 1.51 8.06 14.15
CA ASP A 142 1.48 7.70 12.73
C ASP A 142 2.26 6.42 12.44
N LEU A 143 3.43 6.21 13.06
CA LEU A 143 4.17 4.94 12.96
C LEU A 143 3.35 3.76 13.49
N ALA A 144 2.70 3.92 14.66
CA ALA A 144 1.87 2.87 15.25
C ALA A 144 0.62 2.58 14.39
N GLY A 145 0.00 3.61 13.81
CA GLY A 145 -1.14 3.51 12.92
C GLY A 145 -0.82 2.78 11.61
N GLN A 146 0.44 2.77 11.18
CA GLN A 146 0.88 1.98 10.03
C GLN A 146 1.35 0.56 10.42
N ALA A 147 2.00 0.43 11.58
CA ALA A 147 2.42 -0.88 12.11
C ALA A 147 1.24 -1.84 12.37
N GLU A 148 0.03 -1.32 12.60
CA GLU A 148 -1.17 -2.14 12.84
C GLU A 148 -1.64 -2.96 11.62
N HIS A 149 -1.20 -2.61 10.41
CA HIS A 149 -1.59 -3.31 9.17
C HIS A 149 -1.20 -4.79 9.18
N GLY A 150 -0.08 -5.13 9.80
CA GLY A 150 0.34 -6.52 9.90
C GLY A 150 1.60 -6.71 10.73
N PRO A 151 1.84 -7.91 11.26
CA PRO A 151 3.03 -8.22 12.07
C PRO A 151 4.34 -8.14 11.27
N ASP A 152 4.27 -8.08 9.96
CA ASP A 152 5.36 -8.00 9.00
C ASP A 152 5.34 -6.68 8.20
N SER A 153 4.71 -5.62 8.74
CA SER A 153 4.66 -4.27 8.15
C SER A 153 5.79 -3.40 8.72
N PRO A 154 6.86 -3.11 7.95
CA PRO A 154 7.95 -2.29 8.41
C PRO A 154 7.53 -0.84 8.65
N VAL A 155 8.04 -0.24 9.72
CA VAL A 155 7.87 1.19 10.01
C VAL A 155 9.21 1.80 10.39
N TRP A 156 9.55 2.91 9.75
CA TRP A 156 10.88 3.51 9.86
C TRP A 156 10.79 5.00 10.22
N LEU A 157 11.63 5.43 11.14
CA LEU A 157 11.88 6.84 11.42
C LEU A 157 13.29 7.20 10.95
N TYR A 158 13.41 8.16 10.07
CA TYR A 158 14.67 8.77 9.68
C TYR A 158 14.74 10.18 10.25
N THR A 159 15.74 10.49 11.06
CA THR A 159 15.77 11.76 11.77
C THR A 159 17.17 12.39 11.82
N THR A 160 17.20 13.71 11.73
CA THR A 160 18.40 14.52 12.02
C THR A 160 18.51 14.89 13.50
N SER A 161 17.48 14.58 14.30
CA SER A 161 17.44 14.87 15.74
C SER A 161 17.51 13.58 16.57
N ARG A 162 18.69 13.29 17.16
CA ARG A 162 18.84 12.14 18.05
C ARG A 162 17.84 12.18 19.21
N ALA A 163 17.61 13.38 19.78
CA ALA A 163 16.68 13.56 20.88
C ALA A 163 15.25 13.18 20.50
N LEU A 164 14.79 13.57 19.30
CA LEU A 164 13.48 13.17 18.78
C LEU A 164 13.39 11.65 18.61
N GLY A 165 14.41 11.02 18.02
CA GLY A 165 14.45 9.57 17.86
C GLY A 165 14.33 8.82 19.19
N GLU A 166 15.06 9.26 20.23
CA GLU A 166 15.00 8.68 21.58
C GLU A 166 13.62 8.88 22.23
N GLN A 167 12.99 10.05 22.04
CA GLN A 167 11.64 10.32 22.51
C GLN A 167 10.61 9.39 21.84
N VAL A 168 10.65 9.25 20.51
CA VAL A 168 9.74 8.36 19.79
C VAL A 168 9.89 6.91 20.24
N ILE A 169 11.12 6.41 20.41
CA ILE A 169 11.37 5.06 20.96
C ILE A 169 10.71 4.88 22.33
N ALA A 170 10.81 5.89 23.20
CA ALA A 170 10.22 5.85 24.55
C ALA A 170 8.68 5.90 24.53
N ILE A 171 8.08 6.59 23.56
CA ILE A 171 6.63 6.79 23.42
C ILE A 171 5.93 5.58 22.78
N MET A 172 6.56 4.94 21.78
CA MET A 172 5.98 3.86 20.99
C MET A 172 5.29 2.75 21.80
N PRO A 173 5.87 2.20 22.89
CA PRO A 173 5.20 1.14 23.65
C PRO A 173 3.86 1.58 24.24
N ARG A 174 3.73 2.83 24.66
CA ARG A 174 2.49 3.39 25.21
C ARG A 174 1.44 3.59 24.13
N VAL A 175 1.83 4.13 22.98
CA VAL A 175 0.92 4.35 21.85
C VAL A 175 0.39 3.01 21.32
N ILE A 176 1.26 2.03 21.12
CA ILE A 176 0.86 0.68 20.68
C ILE A 176 -0.08 0.02 21.70
N ALA A 177 0.19 0.17 23.02
CA ALA A 177 -0.66 -0.41 24.06
C ALA A 177 -2.08 0.15 24.06
N ALA A 178 -2.31 1.35 23.55
CA ALA A 178 -3.63 1.98 23.43
C ALA A 178 -4.46 1.46 22.25
N LEU A 179 -3.85 0.76 21.31
CA LEU A 179 -4.58 0.19 20.16
C LEU A 179 -5.50 -0.98 20.58
N PRO A 180 -6.65 -1.14 19.93
CA PRO A 180 -7.50 -2.31 20.16
C PRO A 180 -6.89 -3.58 19.53
N GLU A 181 -7.34 -4.77 19.98
CA GLU A 181 -7.02 -6.01 19.28
C GLU A 181 -7.86 -6.14 17.99
N PRO A 182 -7.30 -6.69 16.90
CA PRO A 182 -5.95 -7.29 16.74
C PRO A 182 -4.84 -6.29 16.33
N ALA A 183 -5.14 -5.00 16.21
CA ALA A 183 -4.21 -3.96 15.79
C ALA A 183 -2.99 -3.88 16.72
N ARG A 184 -3.21 -3.91 18.04
CA ARG A 184 -2.15 -3.90 19.06
C ARG A 184 -1.15 -5.05 18.90
N SER A 185 -1.65 -6.28 18.75
CA SER A 185 -0.77 -7.45 18.55
C SER A 185 0.05 -7.33 17.27
N SER A 186 -0.55 -6.84 16.17
CA SER A 186 0.14 -6.60 14.91
C SER A 186 1.22 -5.53 15.05
N ALA A 187 0.88 -4.36 15.59
CA ALA A 187 1.81 -3.25 15.78
C ALA A 187 2.96 -3.59 16.73
N THR A 188 2.67 -4.37 17.79
CA THR A 188 3.72 -4.87 18.71
C THR A 188 4.75 -5.72 17.98
N ALA A 189 4.31 -6.66 17.15
CA ALA A 189 5.20 -7.53 16.40
C ALA A 189 5.96 -6.74 15.32
N ALA A 190 5.27 -5.89 14.57
CA ALA A 190 5.86 -5.06 13.52
C ALA A 190 6.95 -4.13 14.07
N TRP A 191 6.67 -3.42 15.16
CA TRP A 191 7.65 -2.52 15.79
C TRP A 191 8.87 -3.28 16.35
N ARG A 192 8.64 -4.41 17.02
CA ARG A 192 9.73 -5.22 17.58
C ARG A 192 10.65 -5.80 16.52
N ASP A 193 10.10 -6.32 15.41
CA ASP A 193 10.82 -7.14 14.45
C ASP A 193 11.26 -6.35 13.20
N TYR A 194 10.60 -5.24 12.87
CA TYR A 194 10.80 -4.46 11.64
C TYR A 194 10.82 -2.93 11.87
N GLY A 195 10.66 -2.47 13.12
CA GLY A 195 10.78 -1.05 13.45
C GLY A 195 12.24 -0.62 13.47
N GLU A 196 12.55 0.49 12.79
CA GLU A 196 13.89 1.07 12.79
C GLU A 196 13.83 2.57 13.04
N VAL A 197 14.77 3.07 13.85
CA VAL A 197 15.01 4.50 14.06
C VAL A 197 16.44 4.80 13.63
N VAL A 198 16.59 5.54 12.54
CA VAL A 198 17.87 5.86 11.92
C VAL A 198 18.18 7.33 12.12
N PHE A 199 19.30 7.61 12.77
CA PHE A 199 19.85 8.95 12.92
C PHE A 199 20.94 9.22 11.89
N ALA A 200 20.87 10.36 11.21
CA ALA A 200 21.98 10.89 10.40
C ALA A 200 22.13 12.39 10.67
N PRO A 201 23.37 12.93 10.65
CA PRO A 201 23.65 14.31 11.05
C PRO A 201 23.16 15.35 10.03
N THR A 202 22.90 14.95 8.79
CA THR A 202 22.49 15.86 7.74
C THR A 202 21.24 15.39 7.03
N ARG A 203 20.44 16.34 6.52
CA ARG A 203 19.23 16.04 5.76
C ARG A 203 19.54 15.39 4.41
N GLU A 204 20.72 15.66 3.84
CA GLU A 204 21.21 15.02 2.62
C GLU A 204 21.39 13.50 2.83
N GLU A 205 22.03 13.10 3.93
CA GLU A 205 22.18 11.68 4.29
C GLU A 205 20.82 11.02 4.56
N ILE A 206 19.88 11.73 5.18
CA ILE A 206 18.51 11.24 5.37
C ILE A 206 17.83 10.98 4.01
N CYS A 207 17.98 11.87 3.03
CA CYS A 207 17.46 11.65 1.68
C CYS A 207 18.06 10.39 1.04
N GLU A 208 19.37 10.21 1.12
CA GLU A 208 20.04 9.02 0.59
C GLU A 208 19.57 7.72 1.26
N ILE A 209 19.36 7.75 2.57
CA ILE A 209 18.83 6.63 3.33
C ILE A 209 17.39 6.33 2.87
N SER A 210 16.52 7.33 2.87
CA SER A 210 15.13 7.19 2.44
C SER A 210 15.01 6.64 1.02
N ASP A 211 15.76 7.20 0.08
CA ASP A 211 15.77 6.77 -1.32
C ASP A 211 16.34 5.35 -1.49
N ARG A 212 17.22 4.90 -0.60
CA ARG A 212 17.70 3.52 -0.56
C ARG A 212 16.64 2.53 -0.10
N TYR A 213 15.84 2.88 0.90
CA TYR A 213 14.71 2.07 1.35
C TYR A 213 13.57 2.10 0.33
N ALA A 214 13.33 3.27 -0.29
CA ALA A 214 12.25 3.48 -1.27
C ALA A 214 10.88 3.02 -0.74
N PRO A 215 10.40 3.61 0.36
CA PRO A 215 9.20 3.16 1.06
C PRO A 215 7.93 3.31 0.23
N GLU A 216 6.94 2.49 0.52
CA GLU A 216 5.59 2.63 -0.03
C GLU A 216 4.97 3.98 0.34
N HIS A 217 4.99 4.31 1.61
CA HIS A 217 4.53 5.60 2.14
C HIS A 217 5.69 6.34 2.79
N LEU A 218 5.90 7.58 2.38
CA LEU A 218 6.89 8.46 2.96
C LEU A 218 6.21 9.73 3.47
N GLN A 219 6.34 10.01 4.77
CA GLN A 219 5.85 11.24 5.38
C GLN A 219 7.04 12.11 5.83
N VAL A 220 6.94 13.41 5.65
CA VAL A 220 7.96 14.38 6.08
C VAL A 220 7.36 15.32 7.11
N MET A 221 7.80 15.19 8.35
CA MET A 221 7.48 16.05 9.49
C MET A 221 8.71 16.87 9.86
N ALA A 222 9.09 17.81 9.02
CA ALA A 222 10.32 18.57 9.17
C ALA A 222 10.13 19.99 8.65
N SER A 223 11.05 20.87 9.01
CA SER A 223 11.12 22.21 8.44
C SER A 223 11.49 22.17 6.97
N ASP A 224 11.16 23.24 6.23
CA ASP A 224 11.52 23.43 4.81
C ASP A 224 11.02 22.29 3.90
N LEU A 225 9.70 22.04 3.90
CA LEU A 225 9.06 20.96 3.13
C LEU A 225 9.36 21.01 1.63
N ASP A 226 9.54 22.21 1.06
CA ASP A 226 9.89 22.38 -0.35
C ASP A 226 11.27 21.81 -0.68
N TRP A 227 12.23 21.93 0.24
CA TRP A 227 13.55 21.34 0.09
C TRP A 227 13.47 19.82 -0.03
N TRP A 228 12.66 19.16 0.85
CA TRP A 228 12.44 17.72 0.83
C TRP A 228 11.74 17.28 -0.44
N LEU A 229 10.69 17.98 -0.86
CA LEU A 229 9.95 17.70 -2.09
C LEU A 229 10.86 17.68 -3.33
N GLN A 230 11.84 18.57 -3.38
CA GLN A 230 12.76 18.67 -4.52
C GLN A 230 13.87 17.61 -4.53
N ARG A 231 14.13 16.98 -3.39
CA ARG A 231 15.29 16.08 -3.22
C ARG A 231 14.92 14.60 -3.16
N LEU A 232 13.81 14.27 -2.52
CA LEU A 232 13.34 12.90 -2.42
C LEU A 232 12.88 12.39 -3.77
N THR A 233 13.27 11.17 -4.12
CA THR A 233 13.02 10.59 -5.45
C THR A 233 12.36 9.22 -5.45
N ASN A 234 12.52 8.43 -4.38
CA ASN A 234 12.08 7.04 -4.33
C ASN A 234 11.04 6.80 -3.23
N TYR A 235 9.77 6.94 -3.57
CA TYR A 235 8.63 6.68 -2.68
C TYR A 235 7.39 6.29 -3.50
N GLY A 236 6.49 5.54 -2.91
CA GLY A 236 5.18 5.24 -3.54
C GLY A 236 4.23 6.43 -3.43
N SER A 237 4.09 7.02 -2.25
CA SER A 237 3.41 8.29 -2.01
C SER A 237 4.19 9.14 -1.00
N LEU A 238 4.11 10.47 -1.16
CA LEU A 238 4.78 11.45 -0.31
C LEU A 238 3.74 12.34 0.38
N PHE A 239 3.86 12.46 1.70
CA PHE A 239 3.03 13.30 2.57
C PHE A 239 3.91 14.38 3.20
N LEU A 240 3.54 15.63 3.04
CA LEU A 240 4.34 16.77 3.49
C LEU A 240 3.66 17.50 4.64
N GLY A 241 4.32 17.53 5.80
CA GLY A 241 3.86 18.19 7.02
C GLY A 241 3.11 17.24 7.98
N GLU A 242 3.02 17.65 9.23
CA GLU A 242 2.36 16.88 10.30
C GLU A 242 0.83 16.79 10.12
N GLU A 243 0.23 17.73 9.42
CA GLU A 243 -1.22 17.76 9.16
C GLU A 243 -1.63 16.81 8.03
N THR A 244 -0.67 16.21 7.32
CA THR A 244 -0.92 15.20 6.30
C THR A 244 -0.50 13.83 6.81
N THR A 245 -1.37 12.83 6.70
CA THR A 245 -1.06 11.45 7.12
C THR A 245 -1.46 10.47 6.06
N VAL A 246 -0.91 9.24 6.14
CA VAL A 246 -1.32 8.14 5.26
C VAL A 246 -2.82 7.88 5.37
N ALA A 247 -3.37 7.92 6.59
CA ALA A 247 -4.81 7.75 6.81
C ALA A 247 -5.67 8.80 6.10
N TYR A 248 -5.20 10.06 6.02
CA TYR A 248 -5.85 11.12 5.26
C TYR A 248 -5.78 10.84 3.75
N GLY A 249 -4.62 10.43 3.26
CA GLY A 249 -4.42 10.01 1.87
C GLY A 249 -5.37 8.88 1.47
N ASP A 250 -5.49 7.87 2.32
CA ASP A 250 -6.33 6.71 2.10
C ASP A 250 -7.83 7.00 2.09
N LYS A 251 -8.27 8.00 2.85
CA LYS A 251 -9.71 8.24 3.07
C LYS A 251 -10.26 9.45 2.33
N CYS A 252 -9.47 10.51 2.16
CA CYS A 252 -9.98 11.83 1.79
C CYS A 252 -9.30 12.45 0.57
N ALA A 253 -8.05 12.13 0.28
CA ALA A 253 -7.27 12.80 -0.76
C ALA A 253 -7.60 12.31 -2.18
N GLY A 254 -8.14 11.11 -2.34
CA GLY A 254 -8.62 10.58 -3.62
C GLY A 254 -7.61 9.86 -4.53
N PRO A 255 -6.27 9.97 -4.37
CA PRO A 255 -5.35 9.21 -5.21
C PRO A 255 -5.45 7.71 -4.96
N ASN A 256 -5.05 6.92 -5.96
CA ASN A 256 -4.95 5.48 -5.80
C ASN A 256 -3.77 5.14 -4.88
N HIS A 257 -4.02 4.37 -3.82
CA HIS A 257 -3.00 3.95 -2.86
C HIS A 257 -2.67 2.45 -2.94
N ILE A 258 -2.89 1.81 -4.07
CA ILE A 258 -2.24 0.52 -4.37
C ILE A 258 -0.83 0.83 -4.85
N LEU A 259 0.11 0.77 -3.94
CA LEU A 259 1.45 1.34 -4.08
C LEU A 259 2.53 0.25 -4.07
N PRO A 260 3.71 0.54 -4.59
CA PRO A 260 4.80 -0.41 -4.64
C PRO A 260 5.49 -0.58 -3.29
N THR A 261 5.82 -1.82 -2.94
CA THR A 261 6.63 -2.19 -1.78
C THR A 261 7.96 -2.79 -2.21
N ARG A 262 8.83 -3.13 -1.26
CA ARG A 262 10.13 -3.80 -1.48
C ARG A 262 11.03 -3.06 -2.46
N GLY A 263 11.05 -1.75 -2.34
CA GLY A 263 11.87 -0.87 -3.15
C GLY A 263 11.41 -0.70 -4.61
N ALA A 264 10.24 -1.20 -4.99
CA ALA A 264 9.68 -1.01 -6.32
C ALA A 264 9.27 0.45 -6.59
N ALA A 265 9.20 1.29 -5.56
CA ALA A 265 9.00 2.72 -5.69
C ALA A 265 10.11 3.44 -6.48
N ARG A 266 11.28 2.78 -6.68
CA ARG A 266 12.35 3.29 -7.55
C ARG A 266 11.96 3.40 -9.02
N TYR A 267 10.94 2.67 -9.46
CA TYR A 267 10.54 2.65 -10.88
C TYR A 267 9.02 2.69 -11.09
N SER A 268 8.22 2.70 -10.04
CA SER A 268 6.76 2.62 -10.14
C SER A 268 6.08 3.49 -9.08
N GLY A 269 5.13 4.32 -9.49
CA GLY A 269 4.30 5.14 -8.59
C GLY A 269 2.96 4.50 -8.20
N GLY A 270 2.75 3.20 -8.46
CA GLY A 270 1.51 2.51 -8.10
C GLY A 270 0.53 2.28 -9.25
N LEU A 271 -0.68 1.83 -8.92
CA LEU A 271 -1.73 1.53 -9.88
C LEU A 271 -2.34 2.80 -10.47
N SER A 272 -2.45 2.83 -11.78
CA SER A 272 -3.12 3.90 -12.53
C SER A 272 -3.90 3.33 -13.72
N VAL A 273 -4.75 4.16 -14.33
CA VAL A 273 -5.48 3.80 -15.55
C VAL A 273 -4.53 3.49 -16.72
N GLY A 274 -3.36 4.09 -16.72
CA GLY A 274 -2.35 3.90 -17.76
C GLY A 274 -1.49 2.64 -17.63
N LYS A 275 -1.67 1.89 -16.55
CA LYS A 275 -0.99 0.60 -16.34
C LYS A 275 -1.83 -0.54 -16.82
#